data_50caffdbbab9598a0c3026f88e0354e8
#
_entry.id   50caffdbbab9598a0c3026f88e0354e8
#
_cell.length_a   1.000
_cell.length_b   1.000
_cell.length_c   1.000
_cell.angle_alpha   90.00
_cell.angle_beta   90.00
_cell.angle_gamma   90.00
#
_symmetry.space_group_name_H-M   'P 1'
#
loop_
_entity.id
_entity.type
_entity.pdbx_description
1 polymer ?
#
loop_
_entity_poly.entity_id
_entity_poly.type
_entity_poly.pdbx_seq_one_letter_code
_entity_poly.pdbx_strand_id
1 'polypeptide(L)'
;MAATQILATANTAADSADVTVAAGTPITVSLKGQVDQAAIVLISLKDDGGVYNQTGGRLTSDVPSLMISAPGTYRFSRVAGATCGVFSA
;
A
#
# COMPACT_ATOMS: atom_id res chain seq x y z
N MET A 1 6.20 -14.58 11.02
CA MET A 1 5.62 -13.29 11.34
C MET A 1 4.21 -13.20 10.78
N ALA A 2 3.26 -12.70 11.55
CA ALA A 2 1.87 -12.63 11.10
C ALA A 2 1.68 -11.49 10.08
N ALA A 3 0.88 -11.73 9.07
CA ALA A 3 0.50 -10.70 8.12
C ALA A 3 -0.47 -9.71 8.78
N THR A 4 -0.38 -8.45 8.39
CA THR A 4 -1.22 -7.37 8.92
C THR A 4 -2.00 -6.74 7.79
N GLN A 5 -3.33 -6.59 7.99
CA GLN A 5 -4.16 -5.92 6.99
C GLN A 5 -3.86 -4.42 7.00
N ILE A 6 -3.62 -3.86 5.80
CA ILE A 6 -3.45 -2.43 5.59
C ILE A 6 -4.74 -1.81 5.06
N LEU A 7 -5.34 -2.43 4.04
CA LEU A 7 -6.64 -2.02 3.48
C LEU A 7 -7.53 -3.25 3.36
N ALA A 8 -8.77 -3.13 3.83
CA ALA A 8 -9.77 -4.17 3.63
C ALA A 8 -10.10 -4.30 2.13
N THR A 9 -10.43 -5.51 1.70
CA THR A 9 -10.81 -5.77 0.31
C THR A 9 -12.14 -5.07 -0.02
N ALA A 10 -12.10 -4.19 -1.01
CA ALA A 10 -13.27 -3.46 -1.49
C ALA A 10 -12.96 -2.85 -2.85
N ASN A 11 -13.95 -2.26 -3.50
CA ASN A 11 -13.78 -1.63 -4.81
C ASN A 11 -13.95 -0.11 -4.78
N THR A 12 -14.00 0.49 -3.60
CA THR A 12 -14.14 1.93 -3.41
C THR A 12 -12.78 2.57 -3.19
N ALA A 13 -12.67 3.86 -3.52
CA ALA A 13 -11.48 4.63 -3.19
C ALA A 13 -11.33 4.71 -1.66
N ALA A 14 -10.15 4.45 -1.16
CA ALA A 14 -9.88 4.49 0.27
C ALA A 14 -8.40 4.70 0.54
N ASP A 15 -8.10 5.37 1.64
CA ASP A 15 -6.74 5.55 2.13
C ASP A 15 -6.52 4.69 3.36
N SER A 16 -5.34 4.10 3.48
CA SER A 16 -4.99 3.33 4.67
C SER A 16 -4.63 4.27 5.83
N ALA A 17 -4.59 3.72 7.04
CA ALA A 17 -3.90 4.35 8.15
C ALA A 17 -2.40 4.41 7.83
N ASP A 18 -1.66 5.23 8.58
CA ASP A 18 -0.21 5.35 8.42
C ASP A 18 0.48 4.01 8.70
N VAL A 19 1.43 3.67 7.82
CA VAL A 19 2.25 2.47 7.96
C VAL A 19 3.70 2.93 8.13
N THR A 20 4.27 2.67 9.28
CA THR A 20 5.65 3.08 9.59
C THR A 20 6.62 1.96 9.28
N VAL A 21 7.63 2.26 8.47
CA VAL A 21 8.74 1.37 8.19
C VAL A 21 9.96 1.88 8.94
N ALA A 22 10.47 1.08 9.86
CA ALA A 22 11.64 1.44 10.66
C ALA A 22 12.92 1.08 9.91
N ALA A 23 13.99 1.81 10.20
CA ALA A 23 15.30 1.51 9.64
C ALA A 23 15.72 0.08 10.03
N GLY A 24 16.17 -0.68 9.03
CA GLY A 24 16.60 -2.06 9.25
C GLY A 24 15.46 -3.07 9.39
N THR A 25 14.20 -2.64 9.24
CA THR A 25 13.04 -3.52 9.36
C THR A 25 12.15 -3.37 8.13
N PRO A 26 12.55 -3.91 6.97
CA PRO A 26 11.73 -3.81 5.76
C PRO A 26 10.44 -4.60 5.89
N ILE A 27 9.42 -4.17 5.15
CA ILE A 27 8.15 -4.87 5.06
C ILE A 27 7.88 -5.25 3.61
N THR A 28 7.13 -6.32 3.42
CA THR A 28 6.59 -6.69 2.12
C THR A 28 5.11 -6.31 2.11
N VAL A 29 4.69 -5.52 1.13
CA VAL A 29 3.28 -5.16 0.94
C VAL A 29 2.77 -5.84 -0.31
N SER A 30 1.53 -6.28 -0.29
CA SER A 30 0.95 -7.04 -1.39
C SER A 30 -0.54 -6.79 -1.50
N LEU A 31 -1.05 -6.90 -2.72
CA LEU A 31 -2.49 -6.94 -2.96
C LEU A 31 -3.08 -8.23 -2.43
N LYS A 32 -4.33 -8.18 -1.97
CA LYS A 32 -5.13 -9.34 -1.59
C LYS A 32 -6.53 -9.19 -2.15
N GLY A 33 -7.21 -10.31 -2.36
CA GLY A 33 -8.60 -10.32 -2.82
C GLY A 33 -8.80 -9.65 -4.17
N GLN A 34 -7.76 -9.56 -4.97
CA GLN A 34 -7.81 -8.96 -6.30
C GLN A 34 -8.63 -9.86 -7.22
N VAL A 35 -9.66 -9.29 -7.86
CA VAL A 35 -10.53 -10.04 -8.76
C VAL A 35 -10.47 -9.56 -10.21
N ASP A 36 -9.84 -8.42 -10.50
CA ASP A 36 -9.65 -7.97 -11.86
C ASP A 36 -8.29 -7.28 -12.02
N GLN A 37 -7.92 -7.02 -13.28
CA GLN A 37 -6.59 -6.53 -13.62
C GLN A 37 -6.47 -5.01 -13.54
N ALA A 38 -7.54 -4.31 -13.20
CA ALA A 38 -7.52 -2.86 -13.08
C ALA A 38 -7.19 -2.36 -11.67
N ALA A 39 -6.89 -3.27 -10.74
CA ALA A 39 -6.58 -2.91 -9.37
C ALA A 39 -5.32 -2.05 -9.30
N ILE A 40 -5.42 -0.90 -8.64
CA ILE A 40 -4.30 0.03 -8.46
C ILE A 40 -4.34 0.56 -7.03
N VAL A 41 -3.19 0.47 -6.34
CA VAL A 41 -2.99 1.09 -5.03
C VAL A 41 -1.74 1.95 -5.11
N LEU A 42 -1.91 3.25 -4.89
CA LEU A 42 -0.81 4.22 -4.93
C LEU A 42 -0.12 4.27 -3.58
N ILE A 43 1.20 4.41 -3.59
CA ILE A 43 2.00 4.49 -2.37
C ILE A 43 2.48 5.92 -2.21
N SER A 44 2.20 6.52 -1.05
CA SER A 44 2.61 7.87 -0.71
C SER A 44 3.52 7.85 0.51
N LEU A 45 4.47 8.78 0.56
CA LEU A 45 5.39 8.97 1.67
C LEU A 45 5.07 10.29 2.34
N LYS A 46 4.91 10.27 3.67
CA LYS A 46 4.64 11.45 4.46
C LYS A 46 5.92 12.26 4.62
N ASP A 47 5.85 13.55 4.33
CA ASP A 47 7.01 14.43 4.42
C ASP A 47 7.13 15.07 5.82
N ASP A 48 8.10 15.96 5.97
CA ASP A 48 8.40 16.64 7.25
C ASP A 48 7.31 17.61 7.68
N GLY A 49 6.45 18.03 6.75
CA GLY A 49 5.31 18.91 7.05
C GLY A 49 4.01 18.13 7.25
N GLY A 50 4.04 16.81 7.21
CA GLY A 50 2.85 15.97 7.38
C GLY A 50 2.04 15.78 6.11
N VAL A 51 2.58 16.13 4.95
CA VAL A 51 1.90 16.00 3.66
C VAL A 51 2.32 14.68 3.00
N TYR A 52 1.35 13.97 2.41
CA TYR A 52 1.62 12.72 1.71
C TYR A 52 1.97 13.01 0.25
N ASN A 53 3.15 12.55 -0.17
CA ASN A 53 3.66 12.74 -1.52
C ASN A 53 3.75 11.39 -2.22
N GLN A 54 3.29 11.31 -3.47
CA GLN A 54 3.37 10.07 -4.22
C GLN A 54 4.83 9.73 -4.50
N THR A 55 5.18 8.47 -4.24
CA THR A 55 6.56 7.98 -4.43
C THR A 55 6.82 7.50 -5.85
N GLY A 56 5.76 7.39 -6.67
CA GLY A 56 5.83 6.70 -7.95
C GLY A 56 5.64 5.20 -7.84
N GLY A 57 5.70 4.64 -6.63
CA GLY A 57 5.41 3.23 -6.39
C GLY A 57 3.92 2.96 -6.37
N ARG A 58 3.54 1.78 -6.87
CA ARG A 58 2.14 1.36 -6.85
C ARG A 58 2.06 -0.14 -6.88
N LEU A 59 0.97 -0.67 -6.31
CA LEU A 59 0.62 -2.08 -6.41
C LEU A 59 -0.43 -2.23 -7.51
N THR A 60 -0.15 -3.11 -8.46
CA THR A 60 -1.04 -3.37 -9.59
C THR A 60 -1.08 -4.86 -9.85
N SER A 61 -1.91 -5.30 -10.80
CA SER A 61 -1.93 -6.71 -11.20
C SER A 61 -0.58 -7.17 -11.76
N ASP A 62 0.19 -6.27 -12.38
CA ASP A 62 1.51 -6.59 -12.93
C ASP A 62 2.60 -6.59 -11.86
N VAL A 63 2.44 -5.79 -10.82
CA VAL A 63 3.37 -5.69 -9.69
C VAL A 63 2.55 -5.79 -8.40
N PRO A 64 2.08 -6.99 -8.05
CA PRO A 64 1.16 -7.13 -6.91
C PRO A 64 1.85 -7.04 -5.56
N SER A 65 3.17 -7.15 -5.49
CA SER A 65 3.92 -7.14 -4.24
C SER A 65 5.16 -6.30 -4.38
N LEU A 66 5.50 -5.57 -3.32
CA LEU A 66 6.70 -4.75 -3.25
C LEU A 66 7.31 -4.85 -1.86
N MET A 67 8.64 -4.76 -1.79
CA MET A 67 9.34 -4.61 -0.52
C MET A 67 9.64 -3.13 -0.30
N ILE A 68 9.31 -2.63 0.89
CA ILE A 68 9.66 -1.28 1.30
C ILE A 68 10.74 -1.38 2.37
N SER A 69 11.95 -0.97 2.02
CA SER A 69 13.09 -1.00 2.93
C SER A 69 13.49 0.39 3.43
N ALA A 70 13.13 1.43 2.69
CA ALA A 70 13.45 2.81 3.10
C ALA A 70 12.58 3.20 4.30
N PRO A 71 13.18 3.68 5.40
CA PRO A 71 12.40 4.08 6.57
C PRO A 71 11.54 5.30 6.27
N GLY A 72 10.37 5.34 6.90
CA GLY A 72 9.44 6.44 6.73
C GLY A 72 8.02 6.01 7.08
N THR A 73 7.09 6.96 6.94
CA THR A 73 5.66 6.72 7.16
C THR A 73 4.96 6.77 5.82
N TYR A 74 4.27 5.69 5.48
CA TYR A 74 3.65 5.51 4.17
C TYR A 74 2.15 5.41 4.30
N ARG A 75 1.45 5.77 3.24
CA ARG A 75 -0.01 5.59 3.11
C ARG A 75 -0.30 4.91 1.78
N PHE A 76 -1.23 3.98 1.81
CA PHE A 76 -1.65 3.22 0.63
C PHE A 76 -3.06 3.67 0.25
N SER A 77 -3.23 4.11 -0.99
CA SER A 77 -4.49 4.68 -1.48
C SER A 77 -5.01 3.84 -2.64
N ARG A 78 -6.17 3.20 -2.43
CA ARG A 78 -6.82 2.41 -3.47
C ARG A 78 -7.57 3.32 -4.41
N VAL A 79 -7.39 3.10 -5.72
CA VAL A 79 -8.18 3.76 -6.76
C VAL A 79 -9.50 3.02 -6.91
N ALA A 80 -10.62 3.75 -7.00
CA ALA A 80 -11.95 3.17 -7.14
C ALA A 80 -12.09 2.40 -8.45
N GLY A 81 -12.95 1.39 -8.47
CA GLY A 81 -13.35 0.68 -9.67
C GLY A 81 -12.87 -0.75 -9.78
N ALA A 82 -11.88 -1.15 -8.98
CA ALA A 82 -11.37 -2.52 -8.98
C ALA A 82 -11.24 -3.04 -7.56
N THR A 83 -11.68 -4.29 -7.35
CA THR A 83 -11.68 -4.89 -6.02
C THR A 83 -10.30 -5.36 -5.64
N CYS A 84 -9.79 -4.86 -4.53
CA CYS A 84 -8.55 -5.33 -3.93
C CYS A 84 -8.41 -4.81 -2.50
N GLY A 85 -7.53 -5.44 -1.76
CA GLY A 85 -7.07 -4.96 -0.46
C GLY A 85 -5.56 -5.02 -0.42
N VAL A 86 -4.96 -4.60 0.69
CA VAL A 86 -3.51 -4.58 0.88
C VAL A 86 -3.18 -5.17 2.24
N PHE A 87 -2.13 -5.96 2.30
CA PHE A 87 -1.58 -6.46 3.55
C PHE A 87 -0.06 -6.35 3.55
N SER A 88 0.52 -6.40 4.73
CA SER A 88 1.97 -6.48 4.89
C SER A 88 2.35 -7.79 5.59
N ALA A 89 3.53 -8.25 5.27
CA ALA A 89 4.06 -9.46 5.90
C ALA A 89 5.53 -9.28 6.27
#